data_6384ae6b07fe65659dacea2ab48856c2
#
_entry.id   6384ae6b07fe65659dacea2ab48856c2
#
_cell.length_a   1.000
_cell.length_b   1.000
_cell.length_c   1.000
_cell.angle_alpha   90.00
_cell.angle_beta   90.00
_cell.angle_gamma   90.00
#
_symmetry.space_group_name_H-M   'P 1'
#
loop_
_entity.id
_entity.type
_entity.pdbx_description
1 polymer ?
#
loop_
_entity_poly.entity_id
_entity_poly.type
_entity_poly.pdbx_seq_one_letter_code
_entity_poly.pdbx_strand_id
1 'polypeptide(L)'
;MPEGILEQKKGGAKNVQMKRNRKRRTLSAVKKKRKTQRNIRLGFLILGIVLVVMLIIKINNPGFFFNKYYEVDTKAVDASKPDIDVELLTPNPYSRSQEKTDKITGIVIHYTANPGATAIGNRNYFEGLKDSHETKASSNFVVGLNGEIVQCIPTWEVAYASNDRNYDTVSIECCHPDATGKFNDATYRSMVQLTAWLCLKFNLTEEDVIRHYDVTGKICPKYFVENEGAWDQFRKDVKSAMAMDKNPE
;
A
#
# COMPACT_ATOMS: atom_id res chain seq x y z
N MET A 1 67.28 -57.57 44.74
CA MET A 1 66.82 -57.46 43.37
C MET A 1 65.32 -57.77 43.32
N PRO A 2 64.45 -57.09 42.60
CA PRO A 2 64.63 -56.05 41.58
C PRO A 2 63.59 -54.90 41.73
N GLU A 3 63.95 -53.75 42.33
CA GLU A 3 63.03 -52.58 42.35
C GLU A 3 63.10 -51.70 41.05
N GLY A 4 64.26 -51.74 40.36
CA GLY A 4 64.48 -50.86 39.18
C GLY A 4 63.68 -51.16 37.95
N ILE A 5 63.13 -52.36 37.75
CA ILE A 5 62.36 -52.77 36.55
C ILE A 5 60.88 -52.27 36.61
N LEU A 6 60.35 -52.11 37.81
CA LEU A 6 58.94 -51.64 38.00
C LEU A 6 58.82 -50.15 37.80
N GLU A 7 59.83 -49.30 38.09
CA GLU A 7 59.79 -47.84 37.84
C GLU A 7 59.87 -47.49 36.34
N GLN A 8 60.72 -48.18 35.58
CA GLN A 8 60.82 -47.97 34.11
C GLN A 8 59.50 -48.30 33.36
N LYS A 9 58.77 -49.35 33.76
CA LYS A 9 57.49 -49.73 33.18
C LYS A 9 56.41 -48.68 33.52
N LYS A 10 56.39 -48.11 34.71
CA LYS A 10 55.48 -47.05 35.13
C LYS A 10 55.73 -45.72 34.37
N GLY A 11 56.96 -45.34 34.11
CA GLY A 11 57.40 -44.18 33.36
C GLY A 11 56.96 -44.28 31.86
N GLY A 12 57.17 -45.44 31.24
CA GLY A 12 56.78 -45.74 29.87
C GLY A 12 55.28 -45.66 29.67
N ALA A 13 54.46 -46.24 30.58
CA ALA A 13 53.03 -46.20 30.52
C ALA A 13 52.46 -44.78 30.66
N LYS A 14 52.98 -43.94 31.55
CA LYS A 14 52.61 -42.51 31.70
C LYS A 14 52.92 -41.71 30.45
N ASN A 15 54.08 -41.97 29.82
CA ASN A 15 54.44 -41.24 28.58
C ASN A 15 53.61 -41.62 27.38
N VAL A 16 53.22 -42.88 27.26
CA VAL A 16 52.23 -43.33 26.21
C VAL A 16 50.83 -42.72 26.45
N GLN A 17 50.39 -42.67 27.69
CA GLN A 17 49.11 -42.08 28.05
C GLN A 17 49.10 -40.56 27.78
N MET A 18 50.14 -39.83 28.09
CA MET A 18 50.28 -38.40 27.76
C MET A 18 50.30 -38.16 26.25
N LYS A 19 51.01 -38.96 25.46
CA LYS A 19 50.99 -38.86 23.99
C LYS A 19 49.59 -39.15 23.41
N ARG A 20 48.85 -40.13 23.93
CA ARG A 20 47.46 -40.44 23.55
C ARG A 20 46.51 -39.28 23.88
N ASN A 21 46.60 -38.69 25.05
CA ASN A 21 45.80 -37.57 25.48
C ASN A 21 46.11 -36.31 24.66
N ARG A 22 47.35 -36.03 24.34
CA ARG A 22 47.76 -34.93 23.47
C ARG A 22 47.17 -35.09 22.03
N LYS A 23 47.25 -36.33 21.46
CA LYS A 23 46.68 -36.64 20.16
C LYS A 23 45.14 -36.52 20.14
N ARG A 24 44.44 -36.93 21.23
CA ARG A 24 42.98 -36.75 21.37
C ARG A 24 42.59 -35.28 21.45
N ARG A 25 43.34 -34.44 22.19
CA ARG A 25 43.11 -32.98 22.29
C ARG A 25 43.31 -32.29 20.94
N THR A 26 44.36 -32.63 20.20
CA THR A 26 44.61 -32.07 18.86
C THR A 26 43.53 -32.48 17.86
N LEU A 27 43.09 -33.73 17.86
CA LEU A 27 42.03 -34.22 17.01
C LEU A 27 40.64 -33.55 17.32
N SER A 28 40.36 -33.33 18.61
CA SER A 28 39.14 -32.62 19.03
C SER A 28 39.18 -31.16 18.61
N ALA A 29 40.30 -30.48 18.74
CA ALA A 29 40.52 -29.10 18.30
C ALA A 29 40.36 -28.97 16.77
N VAL A 30 40.92 -29.90 16.00
CA VAL A 30 40.76 -29.94 14.53
C VAL A 30 39.31 -30.17 14.12
N LYS A 31 38.61 -31.11 14.80
CA LYS A 31 37.17 -31.34 14.55
C LYS A 31 36.34 -30.11 14.88
N LYS A 32 36.64 -29.43 16.00
CA LYS A 32 35.96 -28.17 16.39
C LYS A 32 36.20 -27.09 15.33
N LYS A 33 37.43 -26.89 14.88
CA LYS A 33 37.78 -25.91 13.84
C LYS A 33 37.08 -26.22 12.51
N ARG A 34 37.02 -27.48 12.07
CA ARG A 34 36.32 -27.89 10.87
C ARG A 34 34.81 -27.67 10.98
N LYS A 35 34.17 -27.96 12.14
CA LYS A 35 32.77 -27.70 12.41
C LYS A 35 32.48 -26.20 12.35
N THR A 36 33.32 -25.36 12.97
CA THR A 36 33.16 -23.89 12.91
C THR A 36 33.30 -23.38 11.49
N GLN A 37 34.31 -23.81 10.74
CA GLN A 37 34.48 -23.41 9.33
C GLN A 37 33.27 -23.85 8.45
N ARG A 38 32.73 -25.05 8.69
CA ARG A 38 31.54 -25.52 7.99
C ARG A 38 30.31 -24.65 8.31
N ASN A 39 30.13 -24.30 9.59
CA ASN A 39 29.02 -23.43 9.99
C ASN A 39 29.14 -22.02 9.41
N ILE A 40 30.36 -21.46 9.35
CA ILE A 40 30.65 -20.18 8.71
C ILE A 40 30.32 -20.24 7.21
N ARG A 41 30.78 -21.28 6.51
CA ARG A 41 30.44 -21.46 5.07
C ARG A 41 28.96 -21.62 4.84
N LEU A 42 28.26 -22.37 5.69
CA LEU A 42 26.81 -22.52 5.63
C LEU A 42 26.09 -21.19 5.87
N GLY A 43 26.58 -20.39 6.83
CA GLY A 43 26.05 -19.06 7.09
C GLY A 43 26.18 -18.12 5.87
N PHE A 44 27.35 -18.12 5.22
CA PHE A 44 27.54 -17.34 3.98
C PHE A 44 26.66 -17.84 2.83
N LEU A 45 26.44 -19.16 2.71
CA LEU A 45 25.55 -19.73 1.70
C LEU A 45 24.10 -19.28 1.94
N ILE A 46 23.62 -19.37 3.19
CA ILE A 46 22.28 -18.92 3.57
C ILE A 46 22.13 -17.42 3.30
N LEU A 47 23.09 -16.60 3.69
CA LEU A 47 23.08 -15.16 3.43
C LEU A 47 23.02 -14.88 1.92
N GLY A 48 23.80 -15.59 1.11
CA GLY A 48 23.75 -15.47 -0.35
C GLY A 48 22.36 -15.81 -0.93
N ILE A 49 21.75 -16.89 -0.46
CA ILE A 49 20.38 -17.27 -0.87
C ILE A 49 19.39 -16.19 -0.47
N VAL A 50 19.45 -15.67 0.75
CA VAL A 50 18.59 -14.58 1.21
C VAL A 50 18.72 -13.36 0.32
N LEU A 51 19.95 -12.95 -0.02
CA LEU A 51 20.21 -11.80 -0.89
C LEU A 51 19.63 -12.02 -2.31
N VAL A 52 19.78 -13.24 -2.86
CA VAL A 52 19.21 -13.58 -4.17
C VAL A 52 17.67 -13.53 -4.11
N VAL A 53 17.05 -14.10 -3.07
CA VAL A 53 15.59 -14.04 -2.88
C VAL A 53 15.13 -12.59 -2.75
N MET A 54 15.83 -11.76 -1.97
CA MET A 54 15.54 -10.33 -1.84
C MET A 54 15.66 -9.60 -3.18
N LEU A 55 16.66 -9.95 -4.00
CA LEU A 55 16.82 -9.38 -5.35
C LEU A 55 15.68 -9.79 -6.29
N ILE A 56 15.27 -11.06 -6.26
CA ILE A 56 14.14 -11.56 -7.05
C ILE A 56 12.85 -10.85 -6.65
N ILE A 57 12.60 -10.70 -5.34
CA ILE A 57 11.43 -9.96 -4.82
C ILE A 57 11.49 -8.50 -5.30
N LYS A 58 12.65 -7.86 -5.23
CA LYS A 58 12.84 -6.48 -5.70
C LYS A 58 12.59 -6.32 -7.21
N ILE A 59 13.02 -7.28 -8.04
CA ILE A 59 12.80 -7.27 -9.49
C ILE A 59 11.30 -7.44 -9.81
N ASN A 60 10.62 -8.37 -9.13
CA ASN A 60 9.21 -8.68 -9.38
C ASN A 60 8.25 -7.69 -8.70
N ASN A 61 8.70 -7.02 -7.62
CA ASN A 61 7.96 -6.00 -6.88
C ASN A 61 8.90 -4.83 -6.53
N PRO A 62 9.12 -3.89 -7.45
CA PRO A 62 10.06 -2.78 -7.24
C PRO A 62 9.76 -1.96 -5.98
N GLY A 63 8.47 -1.87 -5.59
CA GLY A 63 8.01 -1.16 -4.40
C GLY A 63 8.15 -1.90 -3.07
N PHE A 64 8.48 -3.21 -3.06
CA PHE A 64 8.43 -4.02 -1.84
C PHE A 64 9.39 -3.59 -0.72
N PHE A 65 10.55 -3.05 -1.06
CA PHE A 65 11.56 -2.75 -0.03
C PHE A 65 11.67 -1.29 0.37
N PHE A 66 11.58 -0.33 -0.54
CA PHE A 66 11.85 1.09 -0.24
C PHE A 66 11.30 2.08 -1.28
N ASN A 67 10.55 1.63 -2.29
CA ASN A 67 10.04 2.56 -3.28
C ASN A 67 8.76 3.22 -2.76
N LYS A 68 8.83 4.50 -2.61
CA LYS A 68 7.67 5.36 -2.47
C LYS A 68 6.95 5.34 -3.83
N TYR A 69 5.72 4.92 -3.87
CA TYR A 69 4.92 4.87 -5.11
C TYR A 69 4.60 6.28 -5.61
N TYR A 70 4.48 7.23 -4.67
CA TYR A 70 4.27 8.65 -4.92
C TYR A 70 5.29 9.46 -4.14
N GLU A 71 5.91 10.46 -4.78
CA GLU A 71 6.92 11.34 -4.18
C GLU A 71 6.30 12.60 -3.55
N VAL A 72 5.10 12.50 -3.07
CA VAL A 72 4.40 13.60 -2.42
C VAL A 72 4.88 13.72 -0.97
N ASP A 73 5.23 14.94 -0.56
CA ASP A 73 5.40 15.24 0.87
C ASP A 73 4.01 15.30 1.53
N THR A 74 3.57 14.17 2.01
CA THR A 74 2.27 14.02 2.68
C THR A 74 2.24 14.69 4.05
N LYS A 75 3.40 15.10 4.60
CA LYS A 75 3.45 15.95 5.79
C LYS A 75 3.01 17.39 5.53
N ALA A 76 2.94 17.78 4.26
CA ALA A 76 2.40 19.07 3.84
C ALA A 76 0.92 19.01 3.45
N VAL A 77 0.27 17.84 3.60
CA VAL A 77 -1.16 17.65 3.31
C VAL A 77 -1.85 17.31 4.62
N ASP A 78 -2.81 18.15 5.01
CA ASP A 78 -3.67 17.97 6.17
C ASP A 78 -5.10 17.56 5.74
N ALA A 79 -5.99 17.39 6.70
CA ALA A 79 -7.39 17.08 6.46
C ALA A 79 -8.29 18.33 6.45
N SER A 80 -7.74 19.51 6.23
CA SER A 80 -8.54 20.72 6.04
C SER A 80 -9.43 20.58 4.80
N LYS A 81 -10.58 21.27 4.82
CA LYS A 81 -11.48 21.27 3.67
C LYS A 81 -10.74 21.81 2.45
N PRO A 82 -10.58 21.03 1.37
CA PRO A 82 -9.96 21.51 0.14
C PRO A 82 -10.85 22.53 -0.57
N ASP A 83 -10.25 23.31 -1.48
CA ASP A 83 -11.02 24.09 -2.43
C ASP A 83 -11.79 23.14 -3.37
N ILE A 84 -13.10 23.37 -3.51
CA ILE A 84 -14.01 22.53 -4.29
C ILE A 84 -14.80 23.38 -5.25
N ASP A 85 -14.68 23.11 -6.53
CA ASP A 85 -15.52 23.68 -7.57
C ASP A 85 -16.87 22.94 -7.56
N VAL A 86 -17.93 23.63 -7.16
CA VAL A 86 -19.28 23.06 -7.04
C VAL A 86 -20.00 23.16 -8.37
N GLU A 87 -19.94 22.07 -9.15
CA GLU A 87 -20.51 21.93 -10.49
C GLU A 87 -21.58 20.82 -10.51
N LEU A 88 -22.65 21.02 -9.73
CA LEU A 88 -23.67 19.98 -9.56
C LEU A 88 -24.35 19.62 -10.88
N LEU A 89 -24.57 18.32 -11.06
CA LEU A 89 -25.33 17.79 -12.20
C LEU A 89 -26.79 18.25 -12.15
N THR A 90 -27.40 18.47 -13.31
CA THR A 90 -28.84 18.67 -13.41
C THR A 90 -29.57 17.42 -12.90
N PRO A 91 -30.61 17.55 -12.05
CA PRO A 91 -31.38 16.40 -11.60
C PRO A 91 -31.96 15.61 -12.75
N ASN A 92 -31.71 14.31 -12.79
CA ASN A 92 -32.19 13.38 -13.82
C ASN A 92 -32.00 11.93 -13.33
N PRO A 93 -32.75 10.94 -13.90
CA PRO A 93 -32.71 9.55 -13.43
C PRO A 93 -31.41 8.79 -13.82
N TYR A 94 -30.53 9.35 -14.65
CA TYR A 94 -29.33 8.65 -15.17
C TYR A 94 -28.06 9.01 -14.46
N SER A 95 -27.94 10.23 -13.93
CA SER A 95 -26.71 10.64 -13.24
C SER A 95 -26.95 11.35 -11.90
N ARG A 96 -28.13 11.93 -11.65
CA ARG A 96 -28.47 12.56 -10.37
C ARG A 96 -29.97 12.43 -10.08
N SER A 97 -30.33 11.34 -9.42
CA SER A 97 -31.74 11.08 -9.05
C SER A 97 -32.27 11.94 -7.90
N GLN A 98 -31.40 12.60 -7.16
CA GLN A 98 -31.67 13.27 -5.86
C GLN A 98 -32.19 12.32 -4.77
N GLU A 99 -32.00 11.02 -4.94
CA GLU A 99 -32.25 10.03 -3.91
C GLU A 99 -31.25 10.27 -2.76
N LYS A 100 -31.73 10.17 -1.52
CA LYS A 100 -30.89 10.44 -0.35
C LYS A 100 -30.05 9.23 0.00
N THR A 101 -28.82 9.50 0.43
CA THR A 101 -27.96 8.48 1.04
C THR A 101 -28.47 8.10 2.43
N ASP A 102 -28.16 6.90 2.85
CA ASP A 102 -28.19 6.49 4.25
C ASP A 102 -27.03 7.16 5.03
N LYS A 103 -26.78 6.67 6.25
CA LYS A 103 -25.59 7.07 6.99
C LYS A 103 -24.34 6.67 6.19
N ILE A 104 -23.46 7.62 5.91
CA ILE A 104 -22.19 7.34 5.23
C ILE A 104 -21.31 6.48 6.13
N THR A 105 -20.86 5.34 5.62
CA THR A 105 -20.05 4.34 6.29
C THR A 105 -18.73 4.06 5.54
N GLY A 106 -18.47 4.73 4.41
CA GLY A 106 -17.23 4.57 3.68
C GLY A 106 -17.02 5.57 2.57
N ILE A 107 -15.81 5.57 2.04
CA ILE A 107 -15.40 6.34 0.87
C ILE A 107 -14.86 5.36 -0.17
N VAL A 108 -15.38 5.44 -1.40
CA VAL A 108 -14.95 4.56 -2.50
C VAL A 108 -14.09 5.35 -3.49
N ILE A 109 -12.86 4.85 -3.68
CA ILE A 109 -11.93 5.43 -4.64
C ILE A 109 -12.05 4.71 -5.99
N HIS A 110 -12.18 5.53 -7.04
CA HIS A 110 -12.25 5.10 -8.43
C HIS A 110 -11.14 5.76 -9.26
N TYR A 111 -10.98 5.33 -10.49
CA TYR A 111 -10.26 6.03 -11.52
C TYR A 111 -11.16 6.18 -12.75
N THR A 112 -11.03 7.26 -13.47
CA THR A 112 -11.93 7.60 -14.59
C THR A 112 -11.87 6.62 -15.77
N ALA A 113 -10.84 5.75 -15.83
CA ALA A 113 -10.52 4.88 -16.97
C ALA A 113 -10.46 5.62 -18.32
N ASN A 114 -10.26 6.94 -18.28
CA ASN A 114 -10.20 7.85 -19.43
C ASN A 114 -8.91 8.68 -19.36
N PRO A 115 -7.76 8.12 -19.86
CA PRO A 115 -6.45 8.76 -19.73
C PRO A 115 -6.43 10.17 -20.31
N GLY A 116 -5.89 11.11 -19.55
CA GLY A 116 -5.72 12.51 -19.97
C GLY A 116 -7.00 13.37 -19.90
N ALA A 117 -8.13 12.80 -19.51
CA ALA A 117 -9.37 13.57 -19.34
C ALA A 117 -9.30 14.49 -18.11
N THR A 118 -9.94 15.65 -18.23
CA THR A 118 -10.04 16.64 -17.13
C THR A 118 -11.19 16.32 -16.18
N ALA A 119 -11.17 16.88 -14.96
CA ALA A 119 -12.27 16.72 -14.01
C ALA A 119 -13.60 17.24 -14.57
N ILE A 120 -13.58 18.44 -15.17
CA ILE A 120 -14.80 19.01 -15.78
C ILE A 120 -15.26 18.22 -17.01
N GLY A 121 -14.34 17.58 -17.76
CA GLY A 121 -14.69 16.70 -18.87
C GLY A 121 -15.46 15.47 -18.40
N ASN A 122 -15.04 14.83 -17.30
CA ASN A 122 -15.74 13.71 -16.70
C ASN A 122 -17.09 14.15 -16.07
N ARG A 123 -17.15 15.31 -15.41
CA ARG A 123 -18.40 15.90 -14.94
C ARG A 123 -19.38 16.11 -16.10
N ASN A 124 -18.91 16.63 -17.23
CA ASN A 124 -19.76 16.87 -18.42
C ASN A 124 -20.20 15.56 -19.09
N TYR A 125 -19.39 14.50 -19.04
CA TYR A 125 -19.86 13.16 -19.43
C TYR A 125 -21.06 12.74 -18.57
N PHE A 126 -20.99 12.87 -17.25
CA PHE A 126 -22.13 12.55 -16.37
C PHE A 126 -23.35 13.44 -16.66
N GLU A 127 -23.13 14.72 -16.95
CA GLU A 127 -24.21 15.64 -17.33
C GLU A 127 -24.92 15.20 -18.63
N GLY A 128 -24.11 14.75 -19.62
CA GLY A 128 -24.64 14.30 -20.92
C GLY A 128 -25.54 13.06 -20.84
N LEU A 129 -25.42 12.27 -19.77
CA LEU A 129 -26.22 11.07 -19.57
C LEU A 129 -27.74 11.39 -19.42
N LYS A 130 -28.10 12.61 -19.00
CA LYS A 130 -29.50 13.05 -18.96
C LYS A 130 -30.14 13.10 -20.33
N ASP A 131 -29.34 13.29 -21.38
CA ASP A 131 -29.78 13.42 -22.78
C ASP A 131 -29.55 12.12 -23.56
N SER A 132 -28.41 11.44 -23.36
CA SER A 132 -28.08 10.21 -24.10
C SER A 132 -28.80 8.97 -23.59
N HIS A 133 -29.06 8.90 -22.28
CA HIS A 133 -29.73 7.75 -21.63
C HIS A 133 -28.97 6.42 -21.77
N GLU A 134 -27.69 6.44 -22.17
CA GLU A 134 -26.95 5.22 -22.52
C GLU A 134 -26.56 4.35 -21.31
N THR A 135 -26.43 4.97 -20.15
CA THR A 135 -26.10 4.26 -18.88
C THR A 135 -26.47 5.11 -17.67
N LYS A 136 -26.41 4.50 -16.48
CA LYS A 136 -26.43 5.23 -15.21
C LYS A 136 -25.03 5.29 -14.65
N ALA A 137 -24.48 6.50 -14.54
CA ALA A 137 -23.18 6.73 -13.95
C ALA A 137 -23.05 8.15 -13.40
N SER A 138 -22.36 8.28 -12.26
CA SER A 138 -21.96 9.56 -11.67
C SER A 138 -20.98 9.35 -10.53
N SER A 139 -20.47 10.44 -9.97
CA SER A 139 -19.64 10.42 -8.76
C SER A 139 -19.96 11.65 -7.91
N ASN A 140 -19.73 11.58 -6.60
CA ASN A 140 -19.84 12.76 -5.76
C ASN A 140 -18.75 13.78 -6.10
N PHE A 141 -17.50 13.31 -6.28
CA PHE A 141 -16.37 14.16 -6.62
C PHE A 141 -15.58 13.59 -7.80
N VAL A 142 -14.95 14.50 -8.54
CA VAL A 142 -13.92 14.18 -9.53
C VAL A 142 -12.67 14.97 -9.20
N VAL A 143 -11.52 14.29 -9.04
CA VAL A 143 -10.20 14.93 -8.84
C VAL A 143 -9.46 14.95 -10.16
N GLY A 144 -9.05 16.12 -10.61
CA GLY A 144 -8.43 16.35 -11.90
C GLY A 144 -6.91 16.21 -11.91
N LEU A 145 -6.33 16.35 -13.11
CA LEU A 145 -4.90 16.18 -13.34
C LEU A 145 -4.03 17.27 -12.72
N ASN A 146 -4.57 18.46 -12.50
CA ASN A 146 -3.87 19.58 -11.83
C ASN A 146 -4.19 19.63 -10.34
N GLY A 147 -4.95 18.65 -9.82
CA GLY A 147 -5.39 18.58 -8.44
C GLY A 147 -6.67 19.33 -8.15
N GLU A 148 -7.34 19.89 -9.16
CA GLU A 148 -8.66 20.50 -9.01
C GLU A 148 -9.70 19.47 -8.58
N ILE A 149 -10.65 19.88 -7.72
CA ILE A 149 -11.70 19.00 -7.19
C ILE A 149 -13.05 19.56 -7.64
N VAL A 150 -13.79 18.78 -8.43
CA VAL A 150 -15.13 19.12 -8.89
C VAL A 150 -16.15 18.30 -8.12
N GLN A 151 -17.13 18.95 -7.48
CA GLN A 151 -18.27 18.28 -6.86
C GLN A 151 -19.42 18.20 -7.84
N CYS A 152 -19.76 16.97 -8.23
CA CYS A 152 -20.85 16.67 -9.17
C CYS A 152 -22.18 16.39 -8.47
N ILE A 153 -22.14 15.77 -7.30
CA ILE A 153 -23.32 15.37 -6.50
C ILE A 153 -23.05 15.71 -5.03
N PRO A 154 -24.03 16.29 -4.31
CA PRO A 154 -23.93 16.47 -2.86
C PRO A 154 -23.68 15.14 -2.13
N THR A 155 -22.94 15.16 -1.04
CA THR A 155 -22.65 13.93 -0.27
C THR A 155 -23.84 13.30 0.43
N TRP A 156 -25.00 13.98 0.44
CA TRP A 156 -26.27 13.45 0.96
C TRP A 156 -27.21 12.93 -0.14
N GLU A 157 -26.73 12.90 -1.40
CA GLU A 157 -27.44 12.33 -2.54
C GLU A 157 -26.65 11.13 -3.09
N VAL A 158 -27.38 10.11 -3.54
CA VAL A 158 -26.82 8.90 -4.14
C VAL A 158 -26.12 9.22 -5.45
N ALA A 159 -24.84 8.79 -5.56
CA ALA A 159 -24.11 8.76 -6.81
C ALA A 159 -24.07 7.33 -7.37
N TYR A 160 -24.13 7.18 -8.70
CA TYR A 160 -24.13 5.88 -9.36
C TYR A 160 -22.71 5.44 -9.74
N ALA A 161 -21.90 5.05 -8.74
CA ALA A 161 -20.48 4.71 -8.91
C ALA A 161 -20.08 3.34 -8.33
N SER A 162 -20.69 2.96 -7.19
CA SER A 162 -20.17 1.93 -6.29
C SER A 162 -21.13 0.75 -6.09
N ASN A 163 -22.03 0.53 -7.05
CA ASN A 163 -23.02 -0.57 -7.03
C ASN A 163 -23.84 -0.60 -5.72
N ASP A 164 -23.80 -1.70 -4.96
CA ASP A 164 -24.57 -1.87 -3.73
C ASP A 164 -24.15 -0.88 -2.62
N ARG A 165 -22.95 -0.27 -2.75
CA ARG A 165 -22.43 0.73 -1.81
C ARG A 165 -22.78 2.18 -2.23
N ASN A 166 -23.63 2.40 -3.24
CA ASN A 166 -24.04 3.75 -3.64
C ASN A 166 -24.81 4.51 -2.54
N TYR A 167 -25.51 3.78 -1.68
CA TYR A 167 -26.41 4.38 -0.69
C TYR A 167 -25.68 4.81 0.61
N ASP A 168 -24.53 4.22 0.91
CA ASP A 168 -23.83 4.40 2.17
C ASP A 168 -22.37 4.87 2.02
N THR A 169 -21.97 5.27 0.80
CA THR A 169 -20.61 5.77 0.56
C THR A 169 -20.58 7.08 -0.24
N VAL A 170 -19.46 7.78 -0.09
CA VAL A 170 -19.07 8.89 -0.97
C VAL A 170 -18.07 8.35 -2.00
N SER A 171 -18.35 8.61 -3.28
CA SER A 171 -17.48 8.20 -4.39
C SER A 171 -16.57 9.33 -4.87
N ILE A 172 -15.31 8.99 -5.15
CA ILE A 172 -14.30 9.90 -5.70
C ILE A 172 -13.72 9.28 -6.97
N GLU A 173 -14.02 9.86 -8.12
CA GLU A 173 -13.38 9.53 -9.40
C GLU A 173 -12.09 10.34 -9.56
N CYS A 174 -11.01 9.68 -9.94
CA CYS A 174 -9.68 10.29 -10.03
C CYS A 174 -9.14 10.20 -11.45
N CYS A 175 -8.78 11.36 -12.01
CA CYS A 175 -8.15 11.46 -13.32
C CYS A 175 -6.71 10.94 -13.27
N HIS A 176 -6.26 10.38 -14.39
CA HIS A 176 -4.92 9.84 -14.54
C HIS A 176 -4.35 10.16 -15.93
N PRO A 177 -3.03 10.38 -16.07
CA PRO A 177 -2.45 10.90 -17.31
C PRO A 177 -2.38 9.86 -18.44
N ASP A 178 -2.26 8.57 -18.13
CA ASP A 178 -1.98 7.53 -19.10
C ASP A 178 -2.67 6.19 -18.80
N ALA A 179 -2.50 5.21 -19.69
CA ALA A 179 -3.16 3.91 -19.62
C ALA A 179 -2.70 3.01 -18.44
N THR A 180 -1.65 3.38 -17.69
CA THR A 180 -1.25 2.66 -16.48
C THR A 180 -2.26 2.84 -15.36
N GLY A 181 -3.04 3.92 -15.40
CA GLY A 181 -3.96 4.31 -14.34
C GLY A 181 -3.27 4.87 -13.11
N LYS A 182 -1.94 5.10 -13.16
CA LYS A 182 -1.20 5.77 -12.08
C LYS A 182 -1.58 7.24 -12.04
N PHE A 183 -1.91 7.74 -10.87
CA PHE A 183 -2.18 9.15 -10.66
C PHE A 183 -0.87 9.95 -10.68
N ASN A 184 -0.91 11.18 -11.15
CA ASN A 184 0.21 12.11 -10.97
C ASN A 184 0.21 12.69 -9.54
N ASP A 185 1.28 13.39 -9.18
CA ASP A 185 1.45 13.89 -7.81
C ASP A 185 0.41 14.95 -7.41
N ALA A 186 -0.09 15.75 -8.35
CA ALA A 186 -1.13 16.76 -8.08
C ALA A 186 -2.45 16.08 -7.76
N THR A 187 -2.90 15.15 -8.63
CA THR A 187 -4.10 14.34 -8.38
C THR A 187 -3.99 13.58 -7.05
N TYR A 188 -2.87 12.90 -6.82
CA TYR A 188 -2.67 12.10 -5.62
C TYR A 188 -2.74 12.93 -4.33
N ARG A 189 -2.12 14.11 -4.32
CA ARG A 189 -2.18 15.03 -3.16
C ARG A 189 -3.60 15.44 -2.84
N SER A 190 -4.37 15.86 -3.85
CA SER A 190 -5.77 16.26 -3.67
C SER A 190 -6.66 15.11 -3.27
N MET A 191 -6.39 13.88 -3.78
CA MET A 191 -7.06 12.67 -3.31
C MET A 191 -6.84 12.43 -1.82
N VAL A 192 -5.61 12.55 -1.34
CA VAL A 192 -5.28 12.37 0.10
C VAL A 192 -6.02 13.41 0.94
N GLN A 193 -5.95 14.69 0.58
CA GLN A 193 -6.60 15.77 1.33
C GLN A 193 -8.13 15.61 1.35
N LEU A 194 -8.75 15.43 0.18
CA LEU A 194 -10.20 15.26 0.06
C LEU A 194 -10.69 14.05 0.88
N THR A 195 -9.99 12.92 0.75
CA THR A 195 -10.37 11.69 1.46
C THR A 195 -10.22 11.86 2.96
N ALA A 196 -9.13 12.46 3.44
CA ALA A 196 -8.91 12.72 4.86
C ALA A 196 -9.97 13.67 5.45
N TRP A 197 -10.28 14.76 4.74
CA TRP A 197 -11.37 15.68 5.13
C TRP A 197 -12.72 14.98 5.21
N LEU A 198 -13.07 14.13 4.21
CA LEU A 198 -14.33 13.36 4.23
C LEU A 198 -14.35 12.34 5.36
N CYS A 199 -13.23 11.68 5.66
CA CYS A 199 -13.15 10.78 6.81
C CYS A 199 -13.47 11.52 8.11
N LEU A 200 -12.87 12.66 8.37
CA LEU A 200 -13.19 13.47 9.57
C LEU A 200 -14.64 13.93 9.58
N LYS A 201 -15.14 14.42 8.44
CA LYS A 201 -16.51 14.91 8.29
C LYS A 201 -17.57 13.83 8.63
N PHE A 202 -17.33 12.58 8.27
CA PHE A 202 -18.27 11.47 8.49
C PHE A 202 -17.91 10.56 9.65
N ASN A 203 -16.89 10.93 10.45
CA ASN A 203 -16.36 10.14 11.56
C ASN A 203 -15.95 8.72 11.14
N LEU A 204 -15.18 8.67 10.05
CA LEU A 204 -14.60 7.47 9.46
C LEU A 204 -13.10 7.41 9.76
N THR A 205 -12.51 6.24 9.51
CA THR A 205 -11.06 6.01 9.56
C THR A 205 -10.52 5.68 8.18
N GLU A 206 -9.20 5.56 8.05
CA GLU A 206 -8.57 5.08 6.82
C GLU A 206 -8.96 3.64 6.44
N GLU A 207 -9.49 2.85 7.37
CA GLU A 207 -9.98 1.50 7.12
C GLU A 207 -11.33 1.49 6.39
N ASP A 208 -12.10 2.58 6.50
CA ASP A 208 -13.38 2.77 5.82
C ASP A 208 -13.20 3.32 4.39
N VAL A 209 -11.96 3.56 3.98
CA VAL A 209 -11.60 3.94 2.60
C VAL A 209 -11.32 2.67 1.81
N ILE A 210 -12.12 2.43 0.78
CA ILE A 210 -12.10 1.21 -0.02
C ILE A 210 -11.99 1.52 -1.52
N ARG A 211 -11.57 0.54 -2.32
CA ARG A 211 -11.56 0.62 -3.79
C ARG A 211 -12.90 0.11 -4.34
N HIS A 212 -13.28 0.52 -5.52
CA HIS A 212 -14.39 -0.13 -6.22
C HIS A 212 -14.15 -1.64 -6.41
N TYR A 213 -12.88 -2.04 -6.55
CA TYR A 213 -12.44 -3.44 -6.56
C TYR A 213 -12.93 -4.21 -5.33
N ASP A 214 -12.85 -3.61 -4.15
CA ASP A 214 -13.25 -4.25 -2.89
C ASP A 214 -14.77 -4.45 -2.77
N VAL A 215 -15.55 -3.71 -3.60
CA VAL A 215 -17.01 -3.87 -3.68
C VAL A 215 -17.42 -4.95 -4.68
N THR A 216 -16.81 -4.97 -5.86
CA THR A 216 -17.33 -5.76 -7.00
C THR A 216 -16.31 -6.68 -7.66
N GLY A 217 -15.02 -6.59 -7.33
CA GLY A 217 -13.93 -7.26 -8.03
C GLY A 217 -13.52 -6.60 -9.36
N LYS A 218 -14.15 -5.47 -9.75
CA LYS A 218 -13.75 -4.68 -10.93
C LYS A 218 -12.35 -4.10 -10.72
N ILE A 219 -11.48 -4.14 -11.74
CA ILE A 219 -10.13 -3.55 -11.67
C ILE A 219 -10.22 -2.01 -11.62
N CYS A 220 -10.57 -1.47 -10.47
CA CYS A 220 -10.78 -0.04 -10.24
C CYS A 220 -10.49 0.35 -8.78
N PRO A 221 -9.58 1.31 -8.52
CA PRO A 221 -8.69 1.97 -9.47
C PRO A 221 -7.60 1.00 -9.96
N LYS A 222 -7.34 0.97 -11.26
CA LYS A 222 -6.40 0.00 -11.87
C LYS A 222 -5.06 -0.04 -11.17
N TYR A 223 -4.39 1.10 -11.02
CA TYR A 223 -3.04 1.13 -10.45
C TYR A 223 -2.99 0.63 -9.00
N PHE A 224 -3.98 0.95 -8.18
CA PHE A 224 -4.04 0.48 -6.78
C PHE A 224 -4.40 -1.01 -6.67
N VAL A 225 -5.13 -1.57 -7.64
CA VAL A 225 -5.41 -3.01 -7.69
C VAL A 225 -4.17 -3.80 -8.12
N GLU A 226 -3.44 -3.30 -9.13
CA GLU A 226 -2.24 -3.95 -9.65
C GLU A 226 -1.00 -3.73 -8.74
N ASN A 227 -1.05 -2.75 -7.83
CA ASN A 227 0.04 -2.37 -6.92
C ASN A 227 -0.49 -2.19 -5.49
N GLU A 228 -0.70 -3.28 -4.76
CA GLU A 228 -1.25 -3.27 -3.40
C GLU A 228 -0.46 -2.36 -2.45
N GLY A 229 0.88 -2.31 -2.58
CA GLY A 229 1.70 -1.41 -1.78
C GLY A 229 1.42 0.08 -2.05
N ALA A 230 0.95 0.46 -3.26
CA ALA A 230 0.52 1.84 -3.53
C ALA A 230 -0.82 2.15 -2.86
N TRP A 231 -1.71 1.18 -2.79
CA TRP A 231 -2.96 1.29 -2.03
C TRP A 231 -2.71 1.43 -0.52
N ASP A 232 -1.82 0.60 0.04
CA ASP A 232 -1.41 0.69 1.44
C ASP A 232 -0.75 2.02 1.77
N GLN A 233 0.08 2.55 0.85
CA GLN A 233 0.66 3.89 1.00
C GLN A 233 -0.44 4.95 1.04
N PHE A 234 -1.41 4.91 0.12
CA PHE A 234 -2.50 5.88 0.07
C PHE A 234 -3.29 5.93 1.39
N ARG A 235 -3.69 4.79 1.94
CA ARG A 235 -4.39 4.74 3.23
C ARG A 235 -3.56 5.28 4.38
N LYS A 236 -2.26 4.96 4.43
CA LYS A 236 -1.33 5.53 5.42
C LYS A 236 -1.18 7.05 5.30
N ASP A 237 -1.15 7.55 4.07
CA ASP A 237 -1.05 8.99 3.80
C ASP A 237 -2.34 9.71 4.21
N VAL A 238 -3.52 9.13 3.96
CA VAL A 238 -4.82 9.62 4.47
C VAL A 238 -4.83 9.65 6.00
N LYS A 239 -4.43 8.57 6.67
CA LYS A 239 -4.30 8.50 8.14
C LYS A 239 -3.39 9.60 8.68
N SER A 240 -2.25 9.82 8.01
CA SER A 240 -1.28 10.83 8.41
C SER A 240 -1.86 12.25 8.27
N ALA A 241 -2.60 12.53 7.18
CA ALA A 241 -3.26 13.80 6.95
C ALA A 241 -4.34 14.07 8.02
N MET A 242 -5.16 13.05 8.38
CA MET A 242 -6.15 13.16 9.46
C MET A 242 -5.50 13.50 10.81
N ALA A 243 -4.32 12.93 11.10
CA ALA A 243 -3.60 13.20 12.34
C ALA A 243 -2.96 14.58 12.43
N MET A 244 -2.78 15.25 11.27
CA MET A 244 -2.22 16.62 11.20
C MET A 244 -3.28 17.71 11.41
N ASP A 245 -4.54 17.38 11.18
CA ASP A 245 -5.64 18.31 11.43
C ASP A 245 -5.90 18.43 12.94
N LYS A 246 -5.41 19.52 13.52
CA LYS A 246 -5.55 19.80 14.96
C LYS A 246 -6.84 20.53 15.33
N ASN A 247 -7.65 20.95 14.33
CA ASN A 247 -8.93 21.64 14.51
C ASN A 247 -9.92 21.19 13.44
N PRO A 248 -10.69 20.13 13.66
CA PRO A 248 -11.84 19.84 12.82
C PRO A 248 -12.93 20.89 13.11
N GLU A 249 -13.09 21.89 12.22
CA GLU A 249 -14.29 22.73 12.16
C GLU A 249 -15.38 22.10 11.29
#